data_b550dce9d2dcc96130b18ba57e22998f
#
_entry.id   b550dce9d2dcc96130b18ba57e22998f
#
_cell.length_a   1.000
_cell.length_b   1.000
_cell.length_c   1.000
_cell.angle_alpha   90.00
_cell.angle_beta   90.00
_cell.angle_gamma   90.00
#
_symmetry.space_group_name_H-M   'P 1'
#
loop_
_entity.id
_entity.type
_entity.pdbx_description
1 polymer ?
#
loop_
_entity_poly.entity_id
_entity_poly.type
_entity_poly.pdbx_seq_one_letter_code
_entity_poly.pdbx_strand_id
1 'polypeptide(L)'
;RLDSDDLTVLLRQSTGVPELVYIGRSLPMSLDSDELAELTHEPWPHGLFDEPVPLTLLPETGQGFSAAPGIRVMRGCRELNTQLQLKSIRNTSNAILIELGDSMAALTVILDIRLNRSANIISSRNAVINTGSSDLSILWLASTVWKVLPHCNEVMSIGGRWGREFQTRRQQLIQGALVFENRVGRTSHASFPGLIMSSSEFSAQHGEAVAVALGWGGNHRMVAEKTTTGAQQLQAGELLAAGEIVLNSGQRYDTPIAYLSYSSDGENSLRHNYHQFFRGHNLPVAAGRTRRRQPGKKSQRPIHFNTWEACYFQQTEQRMLTLVDEAAELGAERFILDDGWMQDRTSDQRGLGNWTPC
;
A
#
# COMPACT_ATOMS: atom_id res chain seq x y z
N ARG A 1 8.96 -19.26 2.44
CA ARG A 1 9.91 -18.55 1.59
C ARG A 1 9.26 -18.23 0.24
N LEU A 2 9.47 -17.03 -0.26
CA LEU A 2 9.09 -16.60 -1.61
C LEU A 2 10.33 -16.06 -2.32
N ASP A 3 10.58 -16.50 -3.54
CA ASP A 3 11.76 -16.13 -4.33
C ASP A 3 11.39 -15.69 -5.74
N SER A 4 12.11 -14.68 -6.22
CA SER A 4 12.28 -14.34 -7.65
C SER A 4 13.78 -14.40 -7.99
N ASP A 5 14.15 -14.01 -9.21
CA ASP A 5 15.54 -13.96 -9.62
C ASP A 5 16.35 -12.91 -8.83
N ASP A 6 15.69 -11.83 -8.37
CA ASP A 6 16.34 -10.71 -7.69
C ASP A 6 15.94 -10.54 -6.22
N LEU A 7 14.91 -11.24 -5.74
CA LEU A 7 14.31 -11.00 -4.43
C LEU A 7 14.06 -12.31 -3.67
N THR A 8 14.44 -12.35 -2.40
CA THR A 8 13.99 -13.37 -1.43
C THR A 8 13.21 -12.70 -0.30
N VAL A 9 12.07 -13.32 0.06
CA VAL A 9 11.31 -13.04 1.28
C VAL A 9 11.29 -14.29 2.13
N LEU A 10 11.77 -14.19 3.35
CA LEU A 10 11.84 -15.31 4.28
C LEU A 10 11.04 -15.00 5.55
N LEU A 11 10.15 -15.90 5.89
CA LEU A 11 9.35 -15.85 7.12
C LEU A 11 9.75 -16.96 8.06
N ARG A 12 9.84 -16.68 9.36
CA ARG A 12 9.97 -17.68 10.40
C ARG A 12 8.60 -18.00 10.97
N GLN A 13 8.26 -19.29 11.00
CA GLN A 13 7.05 -19.77 11.65
C GLN A 13 7.23 -19.73 13.17
N SER A 14 6.20 -19.26 13.87
CA SER A 14 6.09 -19.31 15.32
C SER A 14 4.76 -19.95 15.72
N THR A 15 4.48 -20.11 17.00
CA THR A 15 3.17 -20.56 17.48
C THR A 15 2.07 -19.50 17.31
N GLY A 16 2.47 -18.24 17.21
CA GLY A 16 1.61 -17.08 16.93
C GLY A 16 1.77 -16.55 15.49
N VAL A 17 1.76 -15.23 15.37
CA VAL A 17 1.94 -14.56 14.07
C VAL A 17 3.39 -14.72 13.59
N PRO A 18 3.63 -15.21 12.36
CA PRO A 18 4.98 -15.35 11.82
C PRO A 18 5.76 -14.03 11.74
N GLU A 19 7.08 -14.14 11.79
CA GLU A 19 8.00 -13.02 11.67
C GLU A 19 8.58 -12.91 10.25
N LEU A 20 8.84 -11.68 9.80
CA LEU A 20 9.66 -11.44 8.63
C LEU A 20 11.13 -11.47 9.06
N VAL A 21 11.86 -12.50 8.62
CA VAL A 21 13.29 -12.68 8.89
C VAL A 21 14.14 -11.90 7.90
N TYR A 22 13.78 -11.99 6.61
CA TYR A 22 14.57 -11.39 5.55
C TYR A 22 13.68 -10.89 4.41
N ILE A 23 14.00 -9.71 3.91
CA ILE A 23 13.63 -9.22 2.61
C ILE A 23 14.84 -8.54 1.99
N GLY A 24 15.21 -8.95 0.79
CA GLY A 24 16.43 -8.45 0.18
C GLY A 24 16.77 -9.17 -1.12
N ARG A 25 18.00 -8.98 -1.58
CA ARG A 25 18.52 -9.68 -2.77
C ARG A 25 18.29 -11.18 -2.67
N SER A 26 18.16 -11.84 -3.82
CA SER A 26 17.97 -13.28 -3.90
C SER A 26 19.06 -14.04 -3.12
N LEU A 27 18.64 -14.97 -2.28
CA LEU A 27 19.49 -15.81 -1.46
C LEU A 27 19.56 -17.24 -2.04
N PRO A 28 20.74 -17.92 -1.93
CA PRO A 28 20.85 -19.31 -2.33
C PRO A 28 19.78 -20.19 -1.66
N MET A 29 19.23 -21.15 -2.38
CA MET A 29 18.27 -22.12 -1.83
C MET A 29 18.85 -23.03 -0.77
N SER A 30 20.17 -23.20 -0.76
CA SER A 30 20.92 -24.00 0.21
C SER A 30 21.13 -23.30 1.56
N LEU A 31 20.78 -22.02 1.67
CA LEU A 31 20.91 -21.28 2.92
C LEU A 31 19.89 -21.79 3.94
N ASP A 32 20.37 -22.11 5.14
CA ASP A 32 19.51 -22.51 6.24
C ASP A 32 18.71 -21.29 6.75
N SER A 33 17.39 -21.43 6.75
CA SER A 33 16.48 -20.37 7.18
C SER A 33 16.50 -20.13 8.69
N ASP A 34 16.79 -21.17 9.48
CA ASP A 34 16.84 -21.07 10.93
C ASP A 34 18.17 -20.42 11.36
N GLU A 35 19.28 -20.78 10.71
CA GLU A 35 20.56 -20.10 10.92
C GLU A 35 20.48 -18.61 10.57
N LEU A 36 19.83 -18.25 9.46
CA LEU A 36 19.63 -16.84 9.10
C LEU A 36 18.75 -16.11 10.12
N ALA A 37 17.69 -16.77 10.62
CA ALA A 37 16.84 -16.21 11.64
C ALA A 37 17.57 -15.94 12.95
N GLU A 38 18.47 -16.84 13.36
CA GLU A 38 19.34 -16.63 14.52
C GLU A 38 20.31 -15.47 14.31
N LEU A 39 20.93 -15.35 13.14
CA LEU A 39 21.84 -14.25 12.81
C LEU A 39 21.16 -12.88 12.75
N THR A 40 19.87 -12.85 12.47
CA THR A 40 19.09 -11.61 12.41
C THR A 40 18.31 -11.31 13.69
N HIS A 41 18.46 -12.18 14.71
CA HIS A 41 17.86 -11.97 16.03
C HIS A 41 18.59 -10.83 16.75
N GLU A 42 17.83 -9.86 17.26
CA GLU A 42 18.40 -8.80 18.09
C GLU A 42 18.82 -9.39 19.44
N PRO A 43 20.08 -9.22 19.88
CA PRO A 43 20.53 -9.78 21.14
C PRO A 43 19.75 -9.16 22.32
N TRP A 44 19.37 -10.00 23.26
CA TRP A 44 18.68 -9.55 24.47
C TRP A 44 19.58 -8.58 25.26
N PRO A 45 19.16 -7.34 25.47
CA PRO A 45 19.97 -6.39 26.24
C PRO A 45 20.14 -6.87 27.68
N HIS A 46 21.37 -6.84 28.15
CA HIS A 46 21.67 -7.20 29.54
C HIS A 46 20.88 -6.31 30.52
N GLY A 47 20.16 -6.95 31.46
CA GLY A 47 19.41 -6.26 32.49
C GLY A 47 17.92 -5.98 32.17
N LEU A 48 17.42 -6.41 31.01
CA LEU A 48 15.97 -6.47 30.80
C LEU A 48 15.37 -7.65 31.57
N PHE A 49 14.19 -7.41 32.18
CA PHE A 49 13.45 -8.45 32.91
C PHE A 49 12.70 -9.40 31.98
N ASP A 50 12.22 -8.86 30.83
CA ASP A 50 11.42 -9.60 29.86
C ASP A 50 12.12 -9.65 28.50
N GLU A 51 11.93 -10.75 27.78
CA GLU A 51 12.37 -10.89 26.41
C GLU A 51 11.62 -9.90 25.50
N PRO A 52 12.31 -9.13 24.65
CA PRO A 52 11.65 -8.27 23.70
C PRO A 52 10.72 -9.06 22.78
N VAL A 53 9.48 -8.60 22.66
CA VAL A 53 8.52 -9.22 21.74
C VAL A 53 8.94 -8.92 20.32
N PRO A 54 9.12 -9.94 19.46
CA PRO A 54 9.58 -9.75 18.10
C PRO A 54 8.52 -9.01 17.25
N LEU A 55 9.00 -8.27 16.26
CA LEU A 55 8.15 -7.65 15.26
C LEU A 55 7.64 -8.70 14.28
N THR A 56 6.35 -9.01 14.37
CA THR A 56 5.66 -9.99 13.52
C THR A 56 4.99 -9.33 12.31
N LEU A 57 4.44 -10.15 11.40
CA LEU A 57 3.65 -9.68 10.25
C LEU A 57 2.34 -8.99 10.64
N LEU A 58 1.90 -9.14 11.87
CA LEU A 58 0.74 -8.44 12.45
C LEU A 58 0.94 -8.31 13.96
N PRO A 59 1.73 -7.33 14.42
CA PRO A 59 2.05 -7.17 15.84
C PRO A 59 0.81 -6.85 16.68
N GLU A 60 0.77 -7.40 17.89
CA GLU A 60 -0.39 -7.39 18.79
C GLU A 60 -0.02 -6.89 20.19
N THR A 61 -0.87 -6.04 20.76
CA THR A 61 -0.68 -5.58 22.14
C THR A 61 -0.82 -6.69 23.16
N GLY A 62 -1.67 -7.69 22.92
CA GLY A 62 -1.87 -8.84 23.81
C GLY A 62 -0.66 -9.77 23.91
N GLN A 63 0.27 -9.71 22.96
CA GLN A 63 1.56 -10.38 23.01
C GLN A 63 2.64 -9.56 23.73
N GLY A 64 2.31 -8.35 24.21
CA GLY A 64 3.27 -7.46 24.86
C GLY A 64 4.04 -6.55 23.90
N PHE A 65 3.66 -6.49 22.61
CA PHE A 65 4.27 -5.56 21.67
C PHE A 65 3.96 -4.11 22.05
N SER A 66 4.98 -3.31 22.33
CA SER A 66 4.87 -1.97 22.93
C SER A 66 4.79 -0.82 21.94
N ALA A 67 4.85 -1.12 20.63
CA ALA A 67 4.79 -0.14 19.55
C ALA A 67 3.43 -0.20 18.82
N ALA A 68 3.28 0.46 17.67
CA ALA A 68 2.01 0.50 16.93
C ALA A 68 1.57 -0.91 16.51
N PRO A 69 0.42 -1.42 17.00
CA PRO A 69 -0.07 -2.74 16.62
C PRO A 69 -0.61 -2.76 15.19
N GLY A 70 -0.56 -3.93 14.54
CA GLY A 70 -1.12 -4.16 13.21
C GLY A 70 -2.63 -4.42 13.21
N ILE A 71 -3.20 -4.77 14.38
CA ILE A 71 -4.62 -5.03 14.56
C ILE A 71 -5.14 -4.36 15.85
N ARG A 72 -6.32 -3.74 15.75
CA ARG A 72 -7.09 -3.21 16.88
C ARG A 72 -8.57 -3.45 16.63
N VAL A 73 -9.21 -4.14 17.52
CA VAL A 73 -10.62 -4.54 17.42
C VAL A 73 -11.35 -4.29 18.74
N MET A 74 -12.66 -4.11 18.69
CA MET A 74 -13.47 -3.79 19.86
C MET A 74 -14.77 -4.62 19.86
N ARG A 75 -15.17 -5.07 21.05
CA ARG A 75 -16.52 -5.63 21.30
C ARG A 75 -17.26 -4.79 22.33
N GLY A 76 -18.46 -4.33 21.96
CA GLY A 76 -19.18 -3.35 22.76
C GLY A 76 -18.31 -2.10 22.96
N CYS A 77 -18.01 -1.77 24.22
CA CYS A 77 -17.19 -0.59 24.58
C CYS A 77 -15.75 -0.97 24.99
N ARG A 78 -15.29 -2.20 24.71
CA ARG A 78 -13.96 -2.66 25.13
C ARG A 78 -13.10 -3.01 23.94
N GLU A 79 -11.94 -2.38 23.85
CA GLU A 79 -10.86 -2.81 22.96
C GLU A 79 -10.29 -4.15 23.44
N LEU A 80 -10.05 -5.07 22.52
CA LEU A 80 -9.58 -6.41 22.84
C LEU A 80 -8.06 -6.47 22.65
N ASN A 81 -7.37 -7.07 23.60
CA ASN A 81 -5.97 -7.45 23.45
C ASN A 81 -5.92 -8.82 22.78
N THR A 82 -5.72 -8.84 21.48
CA THR A 82 -5.65 -10.08 20.71
C THR A 82 -4.39 -10.88 21.03
N GLN A 83 -4.51 -12.22 21.00
CA GLN A 83 -3.41 -13.19 21.09
C GLN A 83 -3.61 -14.25 20.02
N LEU A 84 -3.25 -13.91 18.80
CA LEU A 84 -3.44 -14.76 17.62
C LEU A 84 -2.53 -15.98 17.68
N GLN A 85 -3.12 -17.16 17.49
CA GLN A 85 -2.42 -18.44 17.38
C GLN A 85 -2.47 -18.94 15.94
N LEU A 86 -1.38 -19.53 15.49
CA LEU A 86 -1.29 -20.09 14.15
C LEU A 86 -2.21 -21.30 14.01
N LYS A 87 -3.12 -21.27 13.03
CA LYS A 87 -3.98 -22.40 12.67
C LYS A 87 -3.46 -23.16 11.46
N SER A 88 -3.09 -22.46 10.40
CA SER A 88 -2.55 -23.08 9.19
C SER A 88 -1.67 -22.13 8.38
N ILE A 89 -0.69 -22.70 7.67
CA ILE A 89 0.08 -22.04 6.62
C ILE A 89 -0.03 -22.85 5.35
N ARG A 90 -0.43 -22.20 4.26
CA ARG A 90 -0.35 -22.74 2.90
C ARG A 90 0.67 -21.96 2.11
N ASN A 91 1.70 -22.66 1.66
CA ASN A 91 2.79 -22.08 0.89
C ASN A 91 2.78 -22.64 -0.53
N THR A 92 2.87 -21.78 -1.51
CA THR A 92 3.06 -22.10 -2.93
C THR A 92 4.30 -21.39 -3.44
N SER A 93 4.69 -21.63 -4.69
CA SER A 93 5.86 -20.99 -5.28
C SER A 93 5.81 -19.45 -5.28
N ASN A 94 4.63 -18.85 -5.21
CA ASN A 94 4.43 -17.40 -5.33
C ASN A 94 3.45 -16.81 -4.32
N ALA A 95 2.96 -17.59 -3.35
CA ALA A 95 2.02 -17.10 -2.35
C ALA A 95 2.15 -17.84 -1.02
N ILE A 96 1.98 -17.10 0.07
CA ILE A 96 1.85 -17.62 1.43
C ILE A 96 0.52 -17.13 1.98
N LEU A 97 -0.34 -18.07 2.37
CA LEU A 97 -1.60 -17.80 3.04
C LEU A 97 -1.51 -18.33 4.47
N ILE A 98 -1.72 -17.45 5.45
CA ILE A 98 -1.61 -17.76 6.88
C ILE A 98 -2.98 -17.54 7.51
N GLU A 99 -3.47 -18.55 8.21
CA GLU A 99 -4.68 -18.47 9.02
C GLU A 99 -4.32 -18.46 10.51
N LEU A 100 -4.79 -17.46 11.21
CA LEU A 100 -4.58 -17.23 12.63
C LEU A 100 -5.93 -17.18 13.34
N GLY A 101 -5.97 -17.48 14.61
CA GLY A 101 -7.19 -17.38 15.38
C GLY A 101 -6.97 -17.03 16.83
N ASP A 102 -7.92 -16.30 17.40
CA ASP A 102 -8.00 -16.03 18.83
C ASP A 102 -9.36 -16.49 19.34
N SER A 103 -9.37 -17.51 20.20
CA SER A 103 -10.59 -18.07 20.75
C SER A 103 -11.24 -17.16 21.79
N MET A 104 -10.47 -16.38 22.53
CA MET A 104 -10.98 -15.44 23.55
C MET A 104 -11.57 -14.19 22.91
N ALA A 105 -10.88 -13.62 21.91
CA ALA A 105 -11.40 -12.54 21.11
C ALA A 105 -12.47 -13.00 20.11
N ALA A 106 -12.63 -14.32 19.91
CA ALA A 106 -13.55 -14.96 19.00
C ALA A 106 -13.46 -14.39 17.58
N LEU A 107 -12.26 -14.41 16.98
CA LEU A 107 -11.99 -13.96 15.62
C LEU A 107 -10.96 -14.84 14.92
N THR A 108 -10.98 -14.78 13.60
CA THR A 108 -9.96 -15.36 12.74
C THR A 108 -9.37 -14.28 11.87
N VAL A 109 -8.04 -14.30 11.69
CA VAL A 109 -7.32 -13.40 10.79
C VAL A 109 -6.68 -14.21 9.67
N ILE A 110 -6.71 -13.69 8.46
CA ILE A 110 -6.06 -14.28 7.29
C ILE A 110 -5.05 -13.27 6.75
N LEU A 111 -3.78 -13.70 6.61
CA LEU A 111 -2.74 -12.92 5.94
C LEU A 111 -2.49 -13.56 4.58
N ASP A 112 -2.65 -12.78 3.50
CA ASP A 112 -2.43 -13.22 2.11
C ASP A 112 -1.28 -12.42 1.50
N ILE A 113 -0.13 -13.09 1.31
CA ILE A 113 1.11 -12.51 0.78
C ILE A 113 1.44 -13.19 -0.54
N ARG A 114 1.62 -12.42 -1.59
CA ARG A 114 1.90 -12.94 -2.94
C ARG A 114 3.05 -12.20 -3.58
N LEU A 115 3.94 -12.93 -4.25
CA LEU A 115 5.05 -12.38 -5.01
C LEU A 115 4.75 -12.44 -6.52
N ASN A 116 4.76 -11.27 -7.15
CA ASN A 116 4.86 -11.17 -8.60
C ASN A 116 6.35 -11.23 -8.98
N ARG A 117 6.80 -12.42 -9.42
CA ARG A 117 8.21 -12.68 -9.70
C ARG A 117 8.78 -11.82 -10.82
N SER A 118 8.01 -11.56 -11.87
CA SER A 118 8.48 -10.79 -13.03
C SER A 118 8.67 -9.30 -12.75
N ALA A 119 8.01 -8.78 -11.72
CA ALA A 119 8.06 -7.38 -11.36
C ALA A 119 8.68 -7.12 -9.98
N ASN A 120 9.07 -8.17 -9.23
CA ASN A 120 9.59 -8.06 -7.87
C ASN A 120 8.67 -7.25 -6.93
N ILE A 121 7.35 -7.44 -7.11
CA ILE A 121 6.31 -6.80 -6.29
C ILE A 121 5.65 -7.83 -5.40
N ILE A 122 5.61 -7.53 -4.11
CA ILE A 122 4.86 -8.30 -3.11
C ILE A 122 3.52 -7.61 -2.92
N SER A 123 2.42 -8.31 -3.12
CA SER A 123 1.09 -7.85 -2.72
C SER A 123 0.71 -8.50 -1.39
N SER A 124 0.24 -7.68 -0.46
CA SER A 124 -0.18 -8.10 0.88
C SER A 124 -1.57 -7.60 1.17
N ARG A 125 -2.41 -8.46 1.72
CA ARG A 125 -3.76 -8.13 2.17
C ARG A 125 -4.10 -8.98 3.38
N ASN A 126 -4.76 -8.36 4.36
CA ASN A 126 -5.22 -9.03 5.56
C ASN A 126 -6.76 -9.05 5.59
N ALA A 127 -7.32 -10.04 6.26
CA ALA A 127 -8.75 -10.11 6.50
C ALA A 127 -9.02 -10.52 7.95
N VAL A 128 -10.13 -10.04 8.51
CA VAL A 128 -10.64 -10.48 9.80
C VAL A 128 -12.05 -11.01 9.65
N ILE A 129 -12.35 -12.11 10.34
CA ILE A 129 -13.66 -12.77 10.40
C ILE A 129 -14.12 -12.78 11.85
N ASN A 130 -15.33 -12.27 12.10
CA ASN A 130 -15.94 -12.39 13.40
C ASN A 130 -16.49 -13.81 13.59
N THR A 131 -15.87 -14.61 14.46
CA THR A 131 -16.32 -15.97 14.79
C THR A 131 -17.15 -16.03 16.09
N GLY A 132 -17.33 -14.87 16.76
CA GLY A 132 -18.15 -14.74 17.95
C GLY A 132 -19.62 -14.48 17.65
N SER A 133 -20.46 -14.52 18.69
CA SER A 133 -21.90 -14.26 18.61
C SER A 133 -22.30 -12.80 18.68
N SER A 134 -21.42 -11.93 19.16
CA SER A 134 -21.64 -10.48 19.28
C SER A 134 -20.82 -9.72 18.22
N ASP A 135 -21.26 -8.50 17.93
CA ASP A 135 -20.61 -7.63 16.93
C ASP A 135 -19.15 -7.33 17.26
N LEU A 136 -18.33 -7.28 16.22
CA LEU A 136 -16.91 -6.95 16.30
C LEU A 136 -16.65 -5.68 15.47
N SER A 137 -16.24 -4.60 16.14
CA SER A 137 -15.83 -3.37 15.46
C SER A 137 -14.34 -3.40 15.16
N ILE A 138 -13.99 -3.03 13.94
CA ILE A 138 -12.60 -2.89 13.49
C ILE A 138 -12.17 -1.44 13.70
N LEU A 139 -11.14 -1.23 14.52
CA LEU A 139 -10.54 0.09 14.73
C LEU A 139 -9.32 0.29 13.83
N TRP A 140 -8.55 -0.77 13.62
CA TRP A 140 -7.40 -0.82 12.73
C TRP A 140 -7.13 -2.25 12.31
N LEU A 141 -6.89 -2.45 11.03
CA LEU A 141 -6.28 -3.65 10.48
C LEU A 141 -5.32 -3.23 9.38
N ALA A 142 -4.03 -3.32 9.63
CA ALA A 142 -3.03 -3.03 8.62
C ALA A 142 -3.18 -3.98 7.42
N SER A 143 -3.12 -3.46 6.21
CA SER A 143 -3.03 -4.28 4.99
C SER A 143 -1.70 -5.03 4.94
N THR A 144 -0.69 -4.43 5.58
CA THR A 144 0.67 -4.96 5.64
C THR A 144 1.42 -4.36 6.82
N VAL A 145 2.28 -5.18 7.43
CA VAL A 145 3.31 -4.75 8.37
C VAL A 145 4.60 -5.42 7.95
N TRP A 146 5.65 -4.63 7.75
CA TRP A 146 6.96 -5.13 7.32
C TRP A 146 8.05 -4.64 8.24
N LYS A 147 8.91 -5.57 8.67
CA LYS A 147 10.18 -5.24 9.32
C LYS A 147 11.11 -4.62 8.28
N VAL A 148 11.71 -3.50 8.60
CA VAL A 148 12.66 -2.78 7.73
C VAL A 148 14.03 -2.81 8.37
N LEU A 149 15.06 -2.96 7.54
CA LEU A 149 16.45 -3.05 8.00
C LEU A 149 16.87 -1.79 8.78
N PRO A 150 17.64 -1.89 9.86
CA PRO A 150 17.97 -0.76 10.75
C PRO A 150 18.67 0.42 10.06
N HIS A 151 19.43 0.17 9.01
CA HIS A 151 20.12 1.22 8.24
C HIS A 151 19.21 1.94 7.24
N CYS A 152 18.02 1.41 6.96
CA CYS A 152 16.99 2.06 6.15
C CYS A 152 16.11 2.95 7.04
N ASN A 153 16.71 3.98 7.62
CA ASN A 153 16.11 4.87 8.61
C ASN A 153 15.79 6.27 8.08
N GLU A 154 15.86 6.49 6.78
CA GLU A 154 15.30 7.67 6.12
C GLU A 154 13.92 7.36 5.56
N VAL A 155 12.92 8.18 5.89
CA VAL A 155 11.54 8.05 5.41
C VAL A 155 11.28 9.10 4.35
N MET A 156 10.93 8.66 3.14
CA MET A 156 10.48 9.51 2.07
C MET A 156 8.97 9.41 1.90
N SER A 157 8.28 10.52 2.03
CA SER A 157 6.84 10.67 1.79
C SER A 157 6.57 11.65 0.66
N ILE A 158 5.41 11.52 0.03
CA ILE A 158 4.97 12.40 -1.06
C ILE A 158 3.69 13.10 -0.61
N GLY A 159 3.69 14.43 -0.69
CA GLY A 159 2.56 15.26 -0.32
C GLY A 159 2.53 16.55 -1.12
N GLY A 160 1.74 17.52 -0.68
CA GLY A 160 1.68 18.82 -1.36
C GLY A 160 0.34 19.51 -1.15
N ARG A 161 -0.02 20.33 -2.11
CA ARG A 161 -1.31 21.04 -2.17
C ARG A 161 -1.66 21.33 -3.61
N TRP A 162 -2.85 21.78 -3.87
CA TRP A 162 -3.27 22.25 -5.20
C TRP A 162 -2.26 23.28 -5.77
N GLY A 163 -1.85 23.06 -7.02
CA GLY A 163 -0.81 23.85 -7.70
C GLY A 163 0.62 23.61 -7.20
N ARG A 164 0.82 22.67 -6.28
CA ARG A 164 2.12 22.21 -5.79
C ARG A 164 2.01 20.78 -5.28
N GLU A 165 1.61 19.88 -6.17
CA GLU A 165 1.35 18.47 -5.91
C GLU A 165 2.65 17.67 -5.85
N PHE A 166 2.57 16.46 -5.28
CA PHE A 166 3.60 15.43 -5.33
C PHE A 166 5.00 15.89 -4.92
N GLN A 167 5.08 16.75 -3.90
CA GLN A 167 6.37 17.16 -3.33
C GLN A 167 6.93 16.03 -2.47
N THR A 168 8.13 15.57 -2.78
CA THR A 168 8.87 14.61 -1.96
C THR A 168 9.43 15.27 -0.71
N ARG A 169 9.32 14.59 0.42
CA ARG A 169 9.88 14.99 1.71
C ARG A 169 10.65 13.82 2.27
N ARG A 170 11.86 14.09 2.72
CA ARG A 170 12.72 13.11 3.38
C ARG A 170 12.96 13.55 4.81
N GLN A 171 12.92 12.60 5.73
CA GLN A 171 13.17 12.83 7.14
C GLN A 171 13.74 11.60 7.82
N GLN A 172 14.62 11.81 8.77
CA GLN A 172 15.23 10.76 9.56
C GLN A 172 14.18 10.12 10.48
N LEU A 173 14.13 8.79 10.52
CA LEU A 173 13.36 8.04 11.49
C LEU A 173 14.17 7.91 12.78
N ILE A 174 13.77 8.64 13.81
CA ILE A 174 14.25 8.45 15.18
C ILE A 174 13.31 7.53 15.93
N GLN A 175 13.66 7.16 17.18
CA GLN A 175 12.75 6.39 18.03
C GLN A 175 11.37 7.05 18.13
N GLY A 176 10.31 6.28 17.91
CA GLY A 176 8.94 6.72 17.80
C GLY A 176 8.36 6.52 16.39
N ALA A 177 7.17 7.07 16.14
CA ALA A 177 6.43 6.85 14.92
C ALA A 177 6.23 8.13 14.10
N LEU A 178 6.45 8.03 12.80
CA LEU A 178 6.00 8.98 11.78
C LEU A 178 4.70 8.44 11.18
N VAL A 179 3.62 9.20 11.34
CA VAL A 179 2.28 8.82 10.87
C VAL A 179 1.84 9.76 9.77
N PHE A 180 1.45 9.20 8.63
CA PHE A 180 0.95 9.93 7.47
C PHE A 180 -0.48 9.48 7.20
N GLU A 181 -1.44 10.42 7.24
CA GLU A 181 -2.85 10.12 7.09
C GLU A 181 -3.51 10.99 6.03
N ASN A 182 -4.47 10.40 5.33
CA ASN A 182 -5.45 11.09 4.53
C ASN A 182 -6.84 10.88 5.14
N ARG A 183 -7.56 11.99 5.37
CA ARG A 183 -8.88 12.01 6.01
C ARG A 183 -9.94 12.75 5.19
N VAL A 184 -9.67 12.99 3.89
CA VAL A 184 -10.57 13.74 3.02
C VAL A 184 -11.47 12.87 2.15
N GLY A 185 -11.52 11.56 2.42
CA GLY A 185 -12.39 10.59 1.73
C GLY A 185 -11.93 10.20 0.33
N ARG A 186 -10.81 10.72 -0.14
CA ARG A 186 -10.22 10.41 -1.45
C ARG A 186 -8.70 10.61 -1.41
N THR A 187 -7.99 9.91 -2.28
CA THR A 187 -6.56 10.18 -2.52
C THR A 187 -6.40 11.61 -3.03
N SER A 188 -5.52 12.38 -2.43
CA SER A 188 -5.37 13.80 -2.71
C SER A 188 -3.91 14.18 -2.92
N HIS A 189 -3.70 15.41 -3.40
CA HIS A 189 -2.38 16.02 -3.57
C HIS A 189 -1.62 16.20 -2.24
N ALA A 190 -2.36 16.29 -1.12
CA ALA A 190 -1.79 16.53 0.19
C ALA A 190 -1.11 15.27 0.77
N SER A 191 -1.61 14.08 0.45
CA SER A 191 -1.10 12.81 0.97
C SER A 191 -1.21 11.72 -0.08
N PHE A 192 -0.07 11.20 -0.51
CA PHE A 192 0.02 10.05 -1.39
C PHE A 192 -0.02 8.75 -0.55
N PRO A 193 -0.75 7.71 -0.98
CA PRO A 193 -0.86 6.46 -0.24
C PRO A 193 0.38 5.58 -0.44
N GLY A 194 1.56 6.08 -0.10
CA GLY A 194 2.82 5.37 -0.22
C GLY A 194 3.95 6.01 0.57
N LEU A 195 4.89 5.17 1.01
CA LEU A 195 6.12 5.55 1.70
C LEU A 195 7.31 4.75 1.16
N ILE A 196 8.50 5.34 1.25
CA ILE A 196 9.78 4.63 1.05
C ILE A 196 10.58 4.79 2.34
N MET A 197 11.12 3.67 2.85
CA MET A 197 12.15 3.68 3.89
C MET A 197 13.46 3.26 3.27
N SER A 198 14.48 4.07 3.41
CA SER A 198 15.75 3.92 2.67
C SER A 198 16.99 4.15 3.54
N SER A 199 18.12 3.67 3.03
CA SER A 199 19.43 4.06 3.56
C SER A 199 19.69 5.55 3.34
N SER A 200 20.59 6.14 4.13
CA SER A 200 20.94 7.56 4.05
C SER A 200 21.57 7.97 2.70
N GLU A 201 22.14 7.00 1.99
CA GLU A 201 22.78 7.22 0.67
C GLU A 201 21.82 7.00 -0.50
N PHE A 202 20.53 6.84 -0.23
CA PHE A 202 19.54 6.51 -1.25
C PHE A 202 19.38 7.63 -2.27
N SER A 203 19.62 7.27 -3.52
CA SER A 203 19.55 8.15 -4.69
C SER A 203 18.81 7.47 -5.85
N ALA A 204 18.81 8.09 -7.01
CA ALA A 204 18.19 7.52 -8.20
C ALA A 204 18.77 6.13 -8.61
N GLN A 205 20.08 5.90 -8.38
CA GLN A 205 20.80 4.71 -8.87
C GLN A 205 21.59 3.98 -7.77
N HIS A 206 21.47 4.39 -6.53
CA HIS A 206 22.25 3.85 -5.45
C HIS A 206 21.46 3.84 -4.13
N GLY A 207 21.80 2.89 -3.26
CA GLY A 207 21.22 2.73 -1.93
C GLY A 207 20.09 1.71 -1.86
N GLU A 208 19.82 1.30 -0.65
CA GLU A 208 18.85 0.26 -0.32
C GLU A 208 17.53 0.86 0.18
N ALA A 209 16.41 0.31 -0.24
CA ALA A 209 15.11 0.78 0.19
C ALA A 209 14.01 -0.28 0.10
N VAL A 210 13.01 -0.11 0.97
CA VAL A 210 11.70 -0.76 0.89
C VAL A 210 10.64 0.29 0.65
N ALA A 211 9.80 0.08 -0.35
CA ALA A 211 8.68 0.95 -0.68
C ALA A 211 7.35 0.23 -0.49
N VAL A 212 6.34 0.96 -0.06
CA VAL A 212 4.95 0.50 -0.03
C VAL A 212 4.05 1.48 -0.74
N ALA A 213 3.09 0.97 -1.52
CA ALA A 213 1.98 1.72 -2.08
C ALA A 213 0.67 1.00 -1.72
N LEU A 214 -0.28 1.72 -1.14
CA LEU A 214 -1.59 1.17 -0.80
C LEU A 214 -2.54 1.33 -1.99
N GLY A 215 -3.15 0.23 -2.43
CA GLY A 215 -4.14 0.19 -3.52
C GLY A 215 -5.51 0.66 -3.06
N TRP A 216 -5.59 1.87 -2.50
CA TRP A 216 -6.80 2.45 -1.95
C TRP A 216 -6.94 3.93 -2.30
N GLY A 217 -8.12 4.32 -2.74
CA GLY A 217 -8.42 5.69 -3.14
C GLY A 217 -9.09 6.55 -2.05
N GLY A 218 -9.34 5.98 -0.87
CA GLY A 218 -10.02 6.65 0.26
C GLY A 218 -9.07 7.08 1.38
N ASN A 219 -9.62 7.17 2.59
CA ASN A 219 -8.86 7.47 3.80
C ASN A 219 -7.81 6.39 4.04
N HIS A 220 -6.58 6.79 4.33
CA HIS A 220 -5.50 5.85 4.57
C HIS A 220 -4.56 6.32 5.68
N ARG A 221 -3.87 5.35 6.27
CA ARG A 221 -2.80 5.57 7.24
C ARG A 221 -1.58 4.77 6.83
N MET A 222 -0.42 5.45 6.89
CA MET A 222 0.90 4.86 6.75
C MET A 222 1.68 5.15 8.04
N VAL A 223 2.41 4.17 8.54
CA VAL A 223 3.23 4.32 9.75
C VAL A 223 4.65 3.83 9.46
N ALA A 224 5.62 4.69 9.71
CA ALA A 224 7.03 4.30 9.81
C ALA A 224 7.44 4.47 11.27
N GLU A 225 7.85 3.40 11.94
CA GLU A 225 8.15 3.43 13.37
C GLU A 225 9.45 2.72 13.70
N LYS A 226 10.23 3.34 14.57
CA LYS A 226 11.37 2.71 15.22
C LYS A 226 11.04 2.48 16.69
N THR A 227 11.02 1.20 17.08
CA THR A 227 10.71 0.77 18.45
C THR A 227 11.82 1.16 19.43
N THR A 228 11.56 0.99 20.72
CA THR A 228 12.56 1.19 21.78
C THR A 228 13.70 0.18 21.70
N THR A 229 13.47 -0.99 21.11
CA THR A 229 14.49 -2.03 20.90
C THR A 229 15.32 -1.81 19.64
N GLY A 230 14.96 -0.80 18.82
CA GLY A 230 15.67 -0.50 17.57
C GLY A 230 15.03 -1.11 16.31
N ALA A 231 14.12 -2.08 16.47
CA ALA A 231 13.39 -2.65 15.34
C ALA A 231 12.59 -1.57 14.59
N GLN A 232 12.55 -1.66 13.27
CA GLN A 232 11.82 -0.72 12.42
C GLN A 232 10.68 -1.43 11.71
N GLN A 233 9.51 -0.78 11.70
CA GLN A 233 8.33 -1.26 10.97
C GLN A 233 7.77 -0.22 10.01
N LEU A 234 7.21 -0.73 8.92
CA LEU A 234 6.42 0.00 7.95
C LEU A 234 5.03 -0.62 7.89
N GLN A 235 4.00 0.19 8.19
CA GLN A 235 2.60 -0.25 8.09
C GLN A 235 1.85 0.57 7.06
N ALA A 236 0.87 -0.04 6.40
CA ALA A 236 -0.06 0.62 5.50
C ALA A 236 -1.46 0.01 5.65
N GLY A 237 -2.49 0.84 5.58
CA GLY A 237 -3.88 0.37 5.65
C GLY A 237 -4.90 1.47 5.42
N GLU A 238 -6.14 1.06 5.28
CA GLU A 238 -7.31 1.94 5.26
C GLU A 238 -7.48 2.58 6.66
N LEU A 239 -7.69 3.89 6.70
CA LEU A 239 -7.99 4.59 7.93
C LEU A 239 -9.50 4.60 8.14
N LEU A 240 -9.95 3.75 9.05
CA LEU A 240 -11.35 3.61 9.44
C LEU A 240 -11.73 4.62 10.52
N ALA A 241 -12.93 5.18 10.43
CA ALA A 241 -13.55 5.86 11.55
C ALA A 241 -14.09 4.86 12.58
N ALA A 242 -14.20 5.28 13.83
CA ALA A 242 -14.78 4.42 14.88
C ALA A 242 -16.23 4.04 14.54
N GLY A 243 -16.52 2.74 14.48
CA GLY A 243 -17.84 2.20 14.13
C GLY A 243 -18.14 2.16 12.63
N GLU A 244 -17.19 2.51 11.74
CA GLU A 244 -17.36 2.42 10.29
C GLU A 244 -17.49 0.98 9.81
N ILE A 245 -16.68 0.09 10.36
CA ILE A 245 -16.75 -1.36 10.09
C ILE A 245 -17.16 -2.10 11.36
N VAL A 246 -18.37 -2.64 11.34
CA VAL A 246 -18.92 -3.50 12.40
C VAL A 246 -19.33 -4.83 11.76
N LEU A 247 -18.71 -5.92 12.21
CA LEU A 247 -18.93 -7.26 11.70
C LEU A 247 -19.87 -8.02 12.60
N ASN A 248 -21.03 -8.42 12.10
CA ASN A 248 -21.88 -9.41 12.77
C ASN A 248 -21.23 -10.80 12.75
N SER A 249 -21.80 -11.76 13.47
CA SER A 249 -21.31 -13.15 13.49
C SER A 249 -21.15 -13.72 12.09
N GLY A 250 -19.99 -14.28 11.80
CA GLY A 250 -19.63 -14.87 10.50
C GLY A 250 -19.24 -13.86 9.42
N GLN A 251 -19.40 -12.56 9.64
CA GLN A 251 -19.00 -11.56 8.64
C GLN A 251 -17.50 -11.38 8.59
N ARG A 252 -17.04 -10.92 7.42
CA ARG A 252 -15.62 -10.72 7.08
C ARG A 252 -15.37 -9.29 6.58
N TYR A 253 -14.24 -8.73 6.97
CA TYR A 253 -13.66 -7.53 6.39
C TYR A 253 -12.31 -7.87 5.75
N ASP A 254 -12.09 -7.40 4.53
CA ASP A 254 -10.82 -7.51 3.81
C ASP A 254 -10.22 -6.09 3.66
N THR A 255 -8.95 -5.95 4.02
CA THR A 255 -8.22 -4.68 3.80
C THR A 255 -7.98 -4.43 2.31
N PRO A 256 -7.72 -3.19 1.90
CA PRO A 256 -7.12 -2.90 0.60
C PRO A 256 -5.80 -3.65 0.41
N ILE A 257 -5.39 -3.86 -0.84
CA ILE A 257 -4.10 -4.50 -1.13
C ILE A 257 -2.98 -3.48 -0.99
N ALA A 258 -1.95 -3.80 -0.23
CA ALA A 258 -0.69 -3.09 -0.21
C ALA A 258 0.31 -3.75 -1.18
N TYR A 259 1.04 -2.93 -1.93
CA TYR A 259 2.07 -3.36 -2.88
C TYR A 259 3.42 -2.91 -2.38
N LEU A 260 4.32 -3.86 -2.15
CA LEU A 260 5.65 -3.60 -1.62
C LEU A 260 6.70 -3.94 -2.66
N SER A 261 7.80 -3.19 -2.65
CA SER A 261 8.98 -3.46 -3.45
C SER A 261 10.24 -3.21 -2.62
N TYR A 262 11.27 -3.98 -2.88
CA TYR A 262 12.60 -3.79 -2.36
C TYR A 262 13.56 -3.44 -3.52
N SER A 263 14.53 -2.61 -3.24
CA SER A 263 15.67 -2.34 -4.13
C SER A 263 16.95 -2.16 -3.32
N SER A 264 18.05 -2.67 -3.84
CA SER A 264 19.41 -2.36 -3.40
C SER A 264 20.14 -1.40 -4.36
N ASP A 265 19.46 -1.00 -5.44
CA ASP A 265 20.03 -0.28 -6.58
C ASP A 265 19.29 1.06 -6.85
N GLY A 266 18.81 1.68 -5.77
CA GLY A 266 18.22 3.01 -5.79
C GLY A 266 16.76 3.09 -6.25
N GLU A 267 16.28 4.34 -6.38
CA GLU A 267 14.88 4.66 -6.67
C GLU A 267 14.43 4.20 -8.07
N ASN A 268 15.32 4.27 -9.07
CA ASN A 268 14.99 3.85 -10.42
C ASN A 268 14.61 2.36 -10.50
N SER A 269 15.26 1.50 -9.72
CA SER A 269 14.92 0.09 -9.63
C SER A 269 13.55 -0.11 -8.99
N LEU A 270 13.25 0.55 -7.87
CA LEU A 270 11.91 0.53 -7.25
C LEU A 270 10.84 0.97 -8.24
N ARG A 271 11.04 2.10 -8.92
CA ARG A 271 10.12 2.63 -9.91
C ARG A 271 9.92 1.67 -11.07
N HIS A 272 10.98 1.03 -11.53
CA HIS A 272 10.92 0.03 -12.59
C HIS A 272 10.04 -1.17 -12.21
N ASN A 273 10.19 -1.68 -10.99
CA ASN A 273 9.37 -2.77 -10.45
C ASN A 273 7.87 -2.43 -10.47
N TYR A 274 7.49 -1.25 -9.96
CA TYR A 274 6.10 -0.80 -10.02
C TYR A 274 5.59 -0.61 -11.46
N HIS A 275 6.41 -0.05 -12.35
CA HIS A 275 6.03 0.13 -13.75
C HIS A 275 5.84 -1.20 -14.48
N GLN A 276 6.70 -2.19 -14.24
CA GLN A 276 6.53 -3.54 -14.80
C GLN A 276 5.25 -4.19 -14.29
N PHE A 277 5.00 -4.08 -12.97
CA PHE A 277 3.80 -4.61 -12.37
C PHE A 277 2.54 -4.02 -13.01
N PHE A 278 2.44 -2.70 -13.12
CA PHE A 278 1.28 -2.04 -13.73
C PHE A 278 1.12 -2.33 -15.22
N ARG A 279 2.21 -2.49 -15.96
CA ARG A 279 2.16 -2.91 -17.38
C ARG A 279 1.68 -4.36 -17.54
N GLY A 280 2.02 -5.22 -16.59
CA GLY A 280 1.59 -6.64 -16.58
C GLY A 280 0.13 -6.83 -16.19
N HIS A 281 -0.42 -5.92 -15.41
CA HIS A 281 -1.83 -5.93 -15.06
C HIS A 281 -2.62 -5.26 -16.19
N ASN A 282 -3.51 -6.04 -16.83
CA ASN A 282 -4.52 -5.47 -17.73
C ASN A 282 -5.44 -4.60 -16.86
N LEU A 283 -5.06 -3.33 -16.66
CA LEU A 283 -5.99 -2.33 -16.16
C LEU A 283 -7.19 -2.38 -17.09
N PRO A 284 -8.44 -2.53 -16.57
CA PRO A 284 -9.60 -2.49 -17.43
C PRO A 284 -9.53 -1.15 -18.16
N VAL A 285 -9.39 -1.19 -19.48
CA VAL A 285 -9.63 -0.03 -20.32
C VAL A 285 -11.04 0.38 -19.97
N ALA A 286 -11.22 1.57 -19.42
CA ALA A 286 -12.52 2.12 -19.10
C ALA A 286 -13.46 1.77 -20.24
N ALA A 287 -14.59 1.14 -19.91
CA ALA A 287 -15.57 0.64 -20.88
C ALA A 287 -16.23 1.81 -21.61
N GLY A 288 -15.51 2.37 -22.57
CA GLY A 288 -15.93 3.41 -23.49
C GLY A 288 -15.71 2.91 -24.90
N ARG A 289 -16.73 2.26 -25.44
CA ARG A 289 -16.98 1.97 -26.86
C ARG A 289 -15.79 1.45 -27.70
N THR A 290 -15.76 0.12 -27.82
CA THR A 290 -15.60 -0.62 -29.06
C THR A 290 -14.52 -0.19 -30.06
N ARG A 291 -13.24 -0.49 -29.76
CA ARG A 291 -12.50 -1.19 -30.80
C ARG A 291 -12.49 -2.67 -30.43
N ARG A 292 -12.98 -3.55 -31.34
CA ARG A 292 -12.96 -5.00 -31.20
C ARG A 292 -11.58 -5.40 -30.68
N ARG A 293 -11.57 -5.92 -29.44
CA ARG A 293 -10.39 -6.47 -28.80
C ARG A 293 -9.81 -7.55 -29.72
N GLN A 294 -8.70 -7.27 -30.37
CA GLN A 294 -7.95 -8.33 -31.07
C GLN A 294 -7.32 -9.19 -29.96
N PRO A 295 -7.61 -10.50 -29.92
CA PRO A 295 -6.95 -11.38 -28.95
C PRO A 295 -5.44 -11.27 -29.11
N GLY A 296 -4.71 -11.01 -28.00
CA GLY A 296 -3.25 -10.97 -27.97
C GLY A 296 -2.61 -9.59 -28.08
N LYS A 297 -3.30 -8.50 -28.41
CA LYS A 297 -2.75 -7.14 -28.33
C LYS A 297 -2.97 -6.51 -26.96
N LYS A 298 -1.87 -6.13 -26.29
CA LYS A 298 -1.93 -5.27 -25.08
C LYS A 298 -2.64 -3.98 -25.45
N SER A 299 -3.65 -3.60 -24.67
CA SER A 299 -4.34 -2.33 -24.84
C SER A 299 -3.36 -1.20 -24.54
N GLN A 300 -3.03 -0.41 -25.55
CA GLN A 300 -2.27 0.81 -25.35
C GLN A 300 -3.19 1.87 -24.71
N ARG A 301 -2.63 2.70 -23.83
CA ARG A 301 -3.34 3.87 -23.30
C ARG A 301 -3.43 4.91 -24.41
N PRO A 302 -4.63 5.43 -24.72
CA PRO A 302 -4.78 6.43 -25.78
C PRO A 302 -4.12 7.75 -25.34
N ILE A 303 -3.58 8.46 -26.32
CA ILE A 303 -3.09 9.83 -26.15
C ILE A 303 -4.28 10.76 -26.16
N HIS A 304 -4.42 11.57 -25.12
CA HIS A 304 -5.53 12.51 -24.95
C HIS A 304 -5.06 13.94 -25.18
N PHE A 305 -5.83 14.71 -25.94
CA PHE A 305 -5.79 16.17 -25.96
C PHE A 305 -6.94 16.68 -25.09
N ASN A 306 -6.67 17.61 -24.18
CA ASN A 306 -7.64 18.26 -23.32
C ASN A 306 -7.67 19.75 -23.65
N THR A 307 -8.86 20.34 -23.74
CA THR A 307 -9.05 21.73 -24.20
C THR A 307 -8.76 22.78 -23.14
N TRP A 308 -8.64 22.41 -21.84
CA TRP A 308 -8.60 23.38 -20.75
C TRP A 308 -7.50 24.42 -20.91
N GLU A 309 -6.23 23.99 -20.97
CA GLU A 309 -5.10 24.89 -21.08
C GLU A 309 -5.03 25.64 -22.45
N ALA A 310 -5.73 25.13 -23.47
CA ALA A 310 -5.77 25.76 -24.78
C ALA A 310 -6.75 26.94 -24.84
N CYS A 311 -7.86 26.91 -24.10
CA CYS A 311 -8.91 27.90 -24.27
C CYS A 311 -9.74 28.23 -23.02
N TYR A 312 -9.53 27.53 -21.91
CA TYR A 312 -10.34 27.70 -20.69
C TYR A 312 -11.84 27.70 -20.99
N PHE A 313 -12.57 28.72 -20.58
CA PHE A 313 -14.03 28.87 -20.82
C PHE A 313 -14.35 29.38 -22.23
N GLN A 314 -13.38 29.76 -23.05
CA GLN A 314 -13.62 30.31 -24.39
C GLN A 314 -13.75 29.18 -25.43
N GLN A 315 -14.81 28.40 -25.29
CA GLN A 315 -15.08 27.26 -26.14
C GLN A 315 -16.12 27.67 -27.21
N THR A 316 -15.64 27.95 -28.41
CA THR A 316 -16.52 28.16 -29.58
C THR A 316 -16.38 26.98 -30.53
N GLU A 317 -17.45 26.65 -31.25
CA GLU A 317 -17.43 25.53 -32.22
C GLU A 317 -16.24 25.62 -33.18
N GLN A 318 -16.05 26.81 -33.79
CA GLN A 318 -14.94 27.02 -34.73
C GLN A 318 -13.57 26.73 -34.10
N ARG A 319 -13.35 27.18 -32.86
CA ARG A 319 -12.10 26.95 -32.16
C ARG A 319 -11.93 25.46 -31.81
N MET A 320 -13.01 24.81 -31.39
CA MET A 320 -12.96 23.38 -31.07
C MET A 320 -12.64 22.54 -32.31
N LEU A 321 -13.25 22.84 -33.47
CA LEU A 321 -12.95 22.14 -34.72
C LEU A 321 -11.49 22.33 -35.14
N THR A 322 -10.96 23.54 -35.04
CA THR A 322 -9.52 23.79 -35.31
C THR A 322 -8.62 22.97 -34.39
N LEU A 323 -8.89 22.98 -33.08
CA LEU A 323 -8.10 22.19 -32.12
C LEU A 323 -8.23 20.67 -32.32
N VAL A 324 -9.37 20.19 -32.78
CA VAL A 324 -9.55 18.76 -33.14
C VAL A 324 -8.62 18.38 -34.31
N ASP A 325 -8.57 19.19 -35.37
CA ASP A 325 -7.74 18.95 -36.54
C ASP A 325 -6.24 18.97 -36.15
N GLU A 326 -5.81 19.99 -35.39
CA GLU A 326 -4.44 20.11 -34.90
C GLU A 326 -4.05 18.94 -33.97
N ALA A 327 -4.94 18.55 -33.04
CA ALA A 327 -4.71 17.43 -32.15
C ALA A 327 -4.61 16.09 -32.92
N ALA A 328 -5.42 15.92 -33.96
CA ALA A 328 -5.38 14.74 -34.81
C ALA A 328 -4.08 14.66 -35.62
N GLU A 329 -3.60 15.80 -36.17
CA GLU A 329 -2.32 15.89 -36.87
C GLU A 329 -1.14 15.54 -35.96
N LEU A 330 -1.18 15.96 -34.68
CA LEU A 330 -0.20 15.61 -33.64
C LEU A 330 -0.30 14.16 -33.17
N GLY A 331 -1.29 13.39 -33.61
CA GLY A 331 -1.47 11.99 -33.26
C GLY A 331 -2.25 11.73 -31.98
N ALA A 332 -3.01 12.70 -31.48
CA ALA A 332 -3.94 12.47 -30.37
C ALA A 332 -5.06 11.49 -30.80
N GLU A 333 -5.37 10.55 -29.93
CA GLU A 333 -6.37 9.51 -30.19
C GLU A 333 -7.73 9.81 -29.56
N ARG A 334 -7.77 10.77 -28.64
CA ARG A 334 -8.98 11.26 -27.98
C ARG A 334 -8.91 12.76 -27.80
N PHE A 335 -10.02 13.42 -28.08
CA PHE A 335 -10.24 14.83 -27.79
C PHE A 335 -11.20 14.94 -26.59
N ILE A 336 -10.82 15.71 -25.58
CA ILE A 336 -11.59 15.91 -24.35
C ILE A 336 -11.98 17.37 -24.28
N LEU A 337 -13.28 17.62 -24.39
CA LEU A 337 -13.88 18.92 -24.12
C LEU A 337 -13.99 19.05 -22.59
N ASP A 338 -13.22 19.96 -22.01
CA ASP A 338 -13.15 20.19 -20.59
C ASP A 338 -14.18 21.24 -20.12
N ASP A 339 -14.02 21.74 -18.90
CA ASP A 339 -14.91 22.74 -18.29
C ASP A 339 -15.20 23.90 -19.24
N GLY A 340 -16.44 24.39 -19.24
CA GLY A 340 -16.91 25.42 -20.18
C GLY A 340 -17.90 24.94 -21.25
N TRP A 341 -18.09 23.59 -21.39
CA TRP A 341 -19.08 23.02 -22.31
C TRP A 341 -20.53 23.10 -21.80
N MET A 342 -20.70 23.38 -20.51
CA MET A 342 -22.00 23.44 -19.84
C MET A 342 -22.63 24.79 -20.06
N GLN A 343 -23.95 24.82 -20.15
CA GLN A 343 -24.75 26.05 -20.28
C GLN A 343 -24.38 27.06 -19.19
N ASP A 344 -24.13 28.30 -19.60
CA ASP A 344 -23.72 29.42 -18.72
C ASP A 344 -22.38 29.24 -17.99
N ARG A 345 -21.61 28.24 -18.33
CA ARG A 345 -20.28 27.98 -17.76
C ARG A 345 -19.21 28.87 -18.41
N THR A 346 -19.27 30.17 -18.17
CA THR A 346 -18.35 31.17 -18.75
C THR A 346 -17.25 31.64 -17.79
N SER A 347 -17.26 31.16 -16.55
CA SER A 347 -16.25 31.41 -15.54
C SER A 347 -16.32 30.33 -14.45
N ASP A 348 -15.33 30.28 -13.58
CA ASP A 348 -15.27 29.36 -12.43
C ASP A 348 -16.36 29.60 -11.38
N GLN A 349 -17.01 30.78 -11.42
CA GLN A 349 -18.06 31.17 -10.47
C GLN A 349 -19.48 30.93 -10.98
N ARG A 350 -19.67 30.39 -12.21
CA ARG A 350 -21.01 30.27 -12.85
C ARG A 350 -21.15 28.90 -13.52
N GLY A 351 -22.38 28.42 -13.57
CA GLY A 351 -22.79 27.28 -14.41
C GLY A 351 -22.22 25.91 -14.00
N LEU A 352 -21.48 25.80 -12.91
CA LEU A 352 -21.02 24.50 -12.43
C LEU A 352 -22.22 23.63 -11.99
N GLY A 353 -22.32 22.44 -12.60
CA GLY A 353 -23.46 21.53 -12.38
C GLY A 353 -24.65 21.74 -13.33
N ASN A 354 -24.56 22.65 -14.27
CA ASN A 354 -25.51 22.76 -15.38
C ASN A 354 -25.18 21.71 -16.45
N TRP A 355 -25.64 20.48 -16.26
CA TRP A 355 -25.31 19.34 -17.14
C TRP A 355 -26.00 19.40 -18.52
N THR A 356 -26.26 20.58 -19.01
CA THR A 356 -26.81 20.84 -20.34
C THR A 356 -25.71 21.42 -21.23
N PRO A 357 -25.43 20.88 -22.42
CA PRO A 357 -24.46 21.45 -23.36
C PRO A 357 -24.91 22.84 -23.82
N CYS A 358 -24.00 23.78 -24.02
CA CYS A 358 -24.24 25.07 -24.62
C CYS A 358 -24.12 25.04 -26.15
#